data_ec2b2fc3b6008819d668ec87577e00ab
#
_entry.id   ec2b2fc3b6008819d668ec87577e00ab
#
_cell.length_a   1.000
_cell.length_b   1.000
_cell.length_c   1.000
_cell.angle_alpha   90.00
_cell.angle_beta   90.00
_cell.angle_gamma   90.00
#
_symmetry.space_group_name_H-M   'P 1'
#
loop_
_entity.id
_entity.type
_entity.pdbx_description
1 polymer ?
#
loop_
_entity_poly.entity_id
_entity_poly.type
_entity_poly.pdbx_seq_one_letter_code
_entity_poly.pdbx_strand_id
1 'polypeptide(L)'
;PKRNDIVIYDMHHRDLSMAEASGMENKGKFLALTEHGTTTPGGHTTGIDHLRDLGVTHVHILPSYDYFTVDEEHPEIPQYNWGYDPLNYNVPEGSYSTNAADPKARIREFKQMVQALHRAGIKLVLDVVYNHTMDIDNSNFQRTVPGYFFRQRPDGSWGDASGCGNETASERAVMRKYMVESVEYWMREYHVDGFRFDLM
;
A
#
# COMPACT_ATOMS: atom_id res chain seq x y z
N PRO A 1 -10.16 -3.40 -20.35
CA PRO A 1 -10.04 -2.18 -21.15
C PRO A 1 -8.85 -2.29 -22.10
N LYS A 2 -8.92 -1.61 -23.26
CA LYS A 2 -7.74 -1.40 -24.10
C LYS A 2 -6.81 -0.44 -23.38
N ARG A 3 -5.50 -0.48 -23.70
CA ARG A 3 -4.52 0.42 -23.05
C ARG A 3 -4.92 1.91 -23.11
N ASN A 4 -5.56 2.33 -24.20
CA ASN A 4 -5.99 3.72 -24.42
C ASN A 4 -7.26 4.09 -23.61
N ASP A 5 -7.93 3.11 -23.00
CA ASP A 5 -9.15 3.33 -22.20
C ASP A 5 -8.81 3.40 -20.70
N ILE A 6 -7.53 3.26 -20.33
CA ILE A 6 -7.07 3.28 -18.94
C ILE A 6 -6.94 4.72 -18.47
N VAL A 7 -7.69 5.06 -17.42
CA VAL A 7 -7.59 6.31 -16.65
C VAL A 7 -7.24 5.95 -15.23
N ILE A 8 -6.08 6.39 -14.77
CA ILE A 8 -5.56 6.07 -13.44
C ILE A 8 -5.72 7.29 -12.55
N TYR A 9 -6.27 7.08 -11.36
CA TYR A 9 -6.29 8.05 -10.28
C TYR A 9 -5.27 7.63 -9.22
N ASP A 10 -4.23 8.43 -9.05
CA ASP A 10 -3.18 8.20 -8.05
C ASP A 10 -3.57 8.88 -6.75
N MET A 11 -3.51 8.16 -5.63
CA MET A 11 -3.97 8.69 -4.36
C MET A 11 -3.22 8.10 -3.16
N HIS A 12 -3.09 8.94 -2.13
CA HIS A 12 -2.80 8.49 -0.79
C HIS A 12 -4.09 8.03 -0.10
N HIS A 13 -4.07 6.84 0.47
CA HIS A 13 -5.26 6.21 1.03
C HIS A 13 -5.93 7.07 2.12
N ARG A 14 -5.12 7.62 3.02
CA ARG A 14 -5.60 8.47 4.10
C ARG A 14 -6.17 9.80 3.58
N ASP A 15 -5.49 10.44 2.64
CA ASP A 15 -5.84 11.79 2.19
C ASP A 15 -7.19 11.84 1.48
N LEU A 16 -7.60 10.76 0.84
CA LEU A 16 -8.89 10.69 0.15
C LEU A 16 -10.08 11.04 1.07
N SER A 17 -10.00 10.69 2.37
CA SER A 17 -11.13 10.75 3.28
C SER A 17 -10.94 11.63 4.52
N MET A 18 -9.69 12.06 4.82
CA MET A 18 -9.37 12.76 6.08
C MET A 18 -9.96 14.15 6.22
N ALA A 19 -10.28 14.84 5.12
CA ALA A 19 -10.89 16.16 5.19
C ALA A 19 -12.17 16.12 6.03
N GLU A 20 -12.33 17.09 6.94
CA GLU A 20 -13.52 17.18 7.79
C GLU A 20 -14.81 17.20 6.96
N ALA A 21 -14.77 17.93 5.85
CA ALA A 21 -15.87 18.10 4.91
C ALA A 21 -16.05 16.91 3.94
N SER A 22 -15.32 15.79 4.08
CA SER A 22 -15.45 14.64 3.17
C SER A 22 -16.81 13.94 3.26
N GLY A 23 -17.52 14.10 4.38
CA GLY A 23 -18.77 13.39 4.65
C GLY A 23 -18.63 11.89 4.91
N MET A 24 -17.39 11.40 5.00
CA MET A 24 -17.10 9.98 5.27
C MET A 24 -16.97 9.71 6.78
N GLU A 25 -17.38 8.53 7.21
CA GLU A 25 -17.27 8.09 8.61
C GLU A 25 -15.91 7.45 8.91
N ASN A 26 -15.44 6.55 8.04
CA ASN A 26 -14.20 5.80 8.22
C ASN A 26 -12.98 6.56 7.69
N LYS A 27 -12.77 7.77 8.18
CA LYS A 27 -11.70 8.67 7.72
C LYS A 27 -10.32 8.02 7.86
N GLY A 28 -9.54 8.03 6.78
CA GLY A 28 -8.20 7.48 6.73
C GLY A 28 -8.13 5.94 6.81
N LYS A 29 -9.26 5.24 6.64
CA LYS A 29 -9.34 3.79 6.77
C LYS A 29 -9.67 3.12 5.43
N PHE A 30 -9.30 1.82 5.29
CA PHE A 30 -9.69 1.02 4.12
C PHE A 30 -11.19 1.10 3.85
N LEU A 31 -11.99 1.10 4.90
CA LEU A 31 -13.45 1.12 4.80
C LEU A 31 -14.01 2.43 4.23
N ALA A 32 -13.25 3.53 4.20
CA ALA A 32 -13.70 4.77 3.56
C ALA A 32 -14.10 4.55 2.08
N LEU A 33 -13.39 3.67 1.38
CA LEU A 33 -13.69 3.32 -0.02
C LEU A 33 -14.87 2.33 -0.18
N THR A 34 -15.52 1.94 0.91
CA THR A 34 -16.75 1.14 0.88
C THR A 34 -18.02 1.97 1.07
N GLU A 35 -17.85 3.26 1.41
CA GLU A 35 -18.96 4.16 1.69
C GLU A 35 -19.55 4.76 0.41
N HIS A 36 -20.87 4.76 0.31
CA HIS A 36 -21.62 5.33 -0.80
C HIS A 36 -22.52 6.49 -0.35
N GLY A 37 -22.83 7.39 -1.27
CA GLY A 37 -23.70 8.54 -1.02
C GLY A 37 -23.06 9.62 -0.17
N THR A 38 -21.75 9.57 0.06
CA THR A 38 -21.03 10.58 0.81
C THR A 38 -20.86 11.86 -0.03
N THR A 39 -21.03 13.00 0.63
CA THR A 39 -20.94 14.31 -0.04
C THR A 39 -20.28 15.35 0.86
N THR A 40 -19.69 16.35 0.22
CA THR A 40 -19.29 17.58 0.93
C THR A 40 -20.54 18.37 1.38
N PRO A 41 -20.40 19.34 2.30
CA PRO A 41 -21.50 20.28 2.62
C PRO A 41 -22.05 21.03 1.42
N GLY A 42 -21.27 21.20 0.35
CA GLY A 42 -21.70 21.79 -0.92
C GLY A 42 -22.43 20.81 -1.86
N GLY A 43 -22.67 19.57 -1.43
CA GLY A 43 -23.40 18.56 -2.21
C GLY A 43 -22.58 17.86 -3.30
N HIS A 44 -21.26 18.02 -3.32
CA HIS A 44 -20.39 17.31 -4.26
C HIS A 44 -20.08 15.91 -3.74
N THR A 45 -20.17 14.91 -4.60
CA THR A 45 -19.82 13.51 -4.30
C THR A 45 -18.37 13.36 -3.83
N THR A 46 -18.15 12.45 -2.88
CA THR A 46 -16.83 12.13 -2.34
C THR A 46 -16.58 10.62 -2.42
N GLY A 47 -15.36 10.19 -2.08
CA GLY A 47 -15.00 8.78 -2.01
C GLY A 47 -15.18 8.01 -3.32
N ILE A 48 -15.70 6.81 -3.22
CA ILE A 48 -15.85 5.89 -4.36
C ILE A 48 -16.84 6.43 -5.41
N ASP A 49 -17.87 7.15 -5.00
CA ASP A 49 -18.84 7.74 -5.92
C ASP A 49 -18.23 8.88 -6.73
N HIS A 50 -17.36 9.68 -6.11
CA HIS A 50 -16.58 10.69 -6.83
C HIS A 50 -15.65 10.06 -7.89
N LEU A 51 -14.96 8.98 -7.54
CA LEU A 51 -14.09 8.26 -8.48
C LEU A 51 -14.88 7.72 -9.68
N ARG A 52 -16.09 7.22 -9.45
CA ARG A 52 -17.01 6.81 -10.53
C ARG A 52 -17.43 7.98 -11.41
N ASP A 53 -17.80 9.10 -10.81
CA ASP A 53 -18.26 10.29 -11.54
C ASP A 53 -17.14 10.88 -12.40
N LEU A 54 -15.89 10.78 -11.96
CA LEU A 54 -14.72 11.13 -12.76
C LEU A 54 -14.47 10.18 -13.94
N GLY A 55 -15.06 8.99 -13.94
CA GLY A 55 -14.86 7.99 -14.99
C GLY A 55 -13.49 7.31 -14.95
N VAL A 56 -12.83 7.27 -13.78
CA VAL A 56 -11.57 6.54 -13.63
C VAL A 56 -11.79 5.04 -13.73
N THR A 57 -10.84 4.35 -14.34
CA THR A 57 -10.89 2.89 -14.52
C THR A 57 -10.02 2.15 -13.51
N HIS A 58 -9.02 2.82 -12.98
CA HIS A 58 -8.06 2.27 -12.03
C HIS A 58 -7.76 3.30 -10.94
N VAL A 59 -7.65 2.82 -9.72
CA VAL A 59 -7.07 3.56 -8.61
C VAL A 59 -5.68 3.00 -8.34
N HIS A 60 -4.68 3.86 -8.36
CA HIS A 60 -3.33 3.57 -7.89
C HIS A 60 -3.21 4.11 -6.48
N ILE A 61 -3.08 3.22 -5.50
CA ILE A 61 -2.87 3.62 -4.11
C ILE A 61 -1.41 3.55 -3.73
N LEU A 62 -0.93 4.56 -3.01
CA LEU A 62 0.40 4.57 -2.41
C LEU A 62 0.58 3.33 -1.53
N PRO A 63 1.84 2.96 -1.17
CA PRO A 63 2.08 1.72 -0.45
C PRO A 63 1.13 1.52 0.73
N SER A 64 0.42 0.40 0.71
CA SER A 64 -0.64 0.07 1.69
C SER A 64 -0.40 -1.26 2.38
N TYR A 65 0.84 -1.79 2.28
CA TYR A 65 1.34 -2.84 3.14
C TYR A 65 2.07 -2.23 4.33
N ASP A 66 2.36 -3.04 5.32
CA ASP A 66 2.90 -2.66 6.61
C ASP A 66 4.25 -1.92 6.48
N TYR A 67 4.31 -0.70 7.00
CA TYR A 67 5.46 0.17 7.01
C TYR A 67 5.85 0.59 8.44
N PHE A 68 7.06 1.11 8.62
CA PHE A 68 7.72 1.16 9.92
C PHE A 68 7.34 2.38 10.77
N THR A 69 7.29 3.59 10.18
CA THR A 69 7.29 4.84 10.96
C THR A 69 5.90 5.33 11.35
N VAL A 70 4.91 4.44 11.43
CA VAL A 70 3.60 4.73 12.03
C VAL A 70 3.41 3.81 13.22
N ASP A 71 3.11 4.40 14.36
CA ASP A 71 2.74 3.67 15.56
C ASP A 71 1.25 3.26 15.46
N GLU A 72 1.03 2.01 15.09
CA GLU A 72 -0.32 1.45 14.94
C GLU A 72 -1.05 1.29 16.26
N GLU A 73 -0.32 1.23 17.39
CA GLU A 73 -0.91 1.06 18.74
C GLU A 73 -1.49 2.39 19.26
N HIS A 74 -1.05 3.51 18.68
CA HIS A 74 -1.47 4.87 19.06
C HIS A 74 -2.11 5.62 17.88
N PRO A 75 -3.25 5.15 17.35
CA PRO A 75 -3.93 5.76 16.21
C PRO A 75 -4.49 7.18 16.49
N GLU A 76 -4.60 7.57 17.76
CA GLU A 76 -5.00 8.91 18.18
C GLU A 76 -3.91 9.97 17.97
N ILE A 77 -2.65 9.55 17.83
CA ILE A 77 -1.55 10.45 17.49
C ILE A 77 -1.59 10.76 16.00
N PRO A 78 -1.64 12.03 15.58
CA PRO A 78 -1.59 12.37 14.17
C PRO A 78 -0.26 11.92 13.56
N GLN A 79 -0.31 10.98 12.66
CA GLN A 79 0.84 10.41 11.96
C GLN A 79 0.56 10.40 10.46
N TYR A 80 1.56 10.77 9.68
CA TYR A 80 1.48 10.79 8.23
C TYR A 80 2.69 10.11 7.62
N ASN A 81 2.44 9.15 6.74
CA ASN A 81 3.47 8.41 6.05
C ASN A 81 2.98 8.04 4.64
N TRP A 82 3.83 8.20 3.66
CA TRP A 82 3.54 7.78 2.29
C TRP A 82 3.66 6.26 2.08
N GLY A 83 4.27 5.54 3.04
CA GLY A 83 4.42 4.09 3.01
C GLY A 83 5.68 3.58 2.33
N TYR A 84 6.65 4.46 2.00
CA TYR A 84 7.90 4.07 1.33
C TYR A 84 9.00 3.64 2.31
N ASP A 85 8.65 3.20 3.49
CA ASP A 85 9.53 2.62 4.51
C ASP A 85 9.06 1.21 4.91
N PRO A 86 9.16 0.23 3.98
CA PRO A 86 8.55 -1.08 4.13
C PRO A 86 9.14 -1.88 5.29
N LEU A 87 8.25 -2.52 6.06
CA LEU A 87 8.57 -3.43 7.14
C LEU A 87 8.16 -4.88 6.79
N ASN A 88 6.89 -5.11 6.51
CA ASN A 88 6.35 -6.42 6.15
C ASN A 88 5.58 -6.36 4.82
N TYR A 89 6.20 -6.84 3.74
CA TYR A 89 5.70 -6.69 2.36
C TYR A 89 4.40 -7.44 2.04
N ASN A 90 4.01 -8.43 2.84
CA ASN A 90 2.84 -9.29 2.59
C ASN A 90 1.72 -9.09 3.60
N VAL A 91 1.70 -7.97 4.30
CA VAL A 91 0.72 -7.65 5.35
C VAL A 91 0.11 -6.29 5.03
N PRO A 92 -1.21 -6.13 4.99
CA PRO A 92 -1.84 -4.81 4.86
C PRO A 92 -1.49 -3.90 6.05
N GLU A 93 -1.33 -2.61 5.79
CA GLU A 93 -1.02 -1.60 6.80
C GLU A 93 -2.11 -1.52 7.88
N GLY A 94 -1.72 -1.62 9.13
CA GLY A 94 -2.65 -1.68 10.26
C GLY A 94 -3.27 -0.34 10.61
N SER A 95 -2.57 0.77 10.40
CA SER A 95 -3.11 2.10 10.67
C SER A 95 -4.31 2.45 9.77
N TYR A 96 -4.45 1.79 8.64
CA TYR A 96 -5.61 1.93 7.75
C TYR A 96 -6.79 1.00 8.12
N SER A 97 -6.63 0.10 9.10
CA SER A 97 -7.74 -0.68 9.64
C SER A 97 -8.45 0.05 10.78
N THR A 98 -9.69 -0.34 11.04
CA THR A 98 -10.45 0.19 12.18
C THR A 98 -9.96 -0.33 13.52
N ASN A 99 -9.20 -1.43 13.52
CA ASN A 99 -8.59 -2.02 14.71
C ASN A 99 -7.22 -2.63 14.36
N ALA A 100 -6.16 -1.87 14.58
CA ALA A 100 -4.79 -2.30 14.31
C ALA A 100 -4.34 -3.49 15.19
N ALA A 101 -4.89 -3.59 16.42
CA ALA A 101 -4.56 -4.69 17.35
C ALA A 101 -5.15 -6.03 16.91
N ASP A 102 -6.18 -6.06 16.04
CA ASP A 102 -6.68 -7.29 15.45
C ASP A 102 -6.10 -7.49 14.04
N PRO A 103 -5.14 -8.41 13.86
CA PRO A 103 -4.53 -8.62 12.54
C PRO A 103 -5.54 -9.10 11.48
N LYS A 104 -6.67 -9.68 11.88
CA LYS A 104 -7.73 -10.08 10.96
C LYS A 104 -8.53 -8.89 10.45
N ALA A 105 -8.60 -7.79 11.21
CA ALA A 105 -9.28 -6.58 10.79
C ALA A 105 -8.66 -6.00 9.52
N ARG A 106 -7.32 -5.75 9.51
CA ARG A 106 -6.60 -5.22 8.34
C ARG A 106 -6.78 -6.07 7.10
N ILE A 107 -6.73 -7.40 7.23
CA ILE A 107 -6.92 -8.34 6.12
C ILE A 107 -8.33 -8.24 5.56
N ARG A 108 -9.34 -8.30 6.43
CA ARG A 108 -10.75 -8.25 6.05
C ARG A 108 -11.11 -6.91 5.39
N GLU A 109 -10.68 -5.82 5.99
CA GLU A 109 -11.03 -4.47 5.53
C GLU A 109 -10.34 -4.11 4.22
N PHE A 110 -9.09 -4.51 4.02
CA PHE A 110 -8.43 -4.40 2.72
C PHE A 110 -9.21 -5.16 1.63
N LYS A 111 -9.63 -6.41 1.91
CA LYS A 111 -10.45 -7.19 0.98
C LYS A 111 -11.81 -6.56 0.71
N GLN A 112 -12.44 -5.95 1.72
CA GLN A 112 -13.70 -5.22 1.55
C GLN A 112 -13.52 -3.98 0.66
N MET A 113 -12.44 -3.24 0.83
CA MET A 113 -12.08 -2.12 -0.04
C MET A 113 -11.93 -2.56 -1.49
N VAL A 114 -11.13 -3.60 -1.75
CA VAL A 114 -10.94 -4.13 -3.12
C VAL A 114 -12.27 -4.58 -3.72
N GLN A 115 -13.09 -5.30 -2.94
CA GLN A 115 -14.41 -5.72 -3.39
C GLN A 115 -15.33 -4.54 -3.75
N ALA A 116 -15.30 -3.46 -2.97
CA ALA A 116 -16.09 -2.27 -3.25
C ALA A 116 -15.63 -1.58 -4.55
N LEU A 117 -14.32 -1.41 -4.73
CA LEU A 117 -13.76 -0.89 -5.99
C LEU A 117 -14.18 -1.72 -7.19
N HIS A 118 -14.07 -3.04 -7.12
CA HIS A 118 -14.49 -3.95 -8.19
C HIS A 118 -15.99 -3.86 -8.50
N ARG A 119 -16.84 -3.75 -7.48
CA ARG A 119 -18.29 -3.54 -7.67
C ARG A 119 -18.60 -2.21 -8.35
N ALA A 120 -17.78 -1.20 -8.10
CA ALA A 120 -17.87 0.10 -8.79
C ALA A 120 -17.29 0.08 -10.21
N GLY A 121 -16.72 -1.04 -10.66
CA GLY A 121 -16.05 -1.18 -11.96
C GLY A 121 -14.63 -0.59 -12.00
N ILE A 122 -14.05 -0.31 -10.85
CA ILE A 122 -12.72 0.29 -10.68
C ILE A 122 -11.72 -0.81 -10.29
N LYS A 123 -10.58 -0.84 -10.94
CA LYS A 123 -9.48 -1.75 -10.65
C LYS A 123 -8.49 -1.13 -9.69
N LEU A 124 -7.77 -1.99 -8.94
CA LEU A 124 -6.76 -1.57 -7.99
C LEU A 124 -5.35 -1.82 -8.53
N VAL A 125 -4.53 -0.78 -8.54
CA VAL A 125 -3.07 -0.85 -8.71
C VAL A 125 -2.42 -0.56 -7.36
N LEU A 126 -1.61 -1.50 -6.87
CA LEU A 126 -0.89 -1.36 -5.61
C LEU A 126 0.53 -0.88 -5.87
N ASP A 127 0.95 0.17 -5.17
CA ASP A 127 2.34 0.60 -5.14
C ASP A 127 3.17 -0.36 -4.28
N VAL A 128 4.27 -0.87 -4.83
CA VAL A 128 5.13 -1.85 -4.16
C VAL A 128 6.59 -1.38 -4.15
N VAL A 129 7.23 -1.50 -2.98
CA VAL A 129 8.57 -0.99 -2.70
C VAL A 129 9.50 -2.15 -2.38
N TYR A 130 9.92 -2.90 -3.40
CA TYR A 130 10.86 -4.02 -3.21
C TYR A 130 12.34 -3.59 -3.32
N ASN A 131 12.61 -2.34 -3.62
CA ASN A 131 13.97 -1.84 -3.84
C ASN A 131 14.79 -1.69 -2.56
N HIS A 132 14.15 -1.47 -1.40
CA HIS A 132 14.80 -1.31 -0.11
C HIS A 132 13.91 -1.79 1.05
N THR A 133 14.44 -1.76 2.25
CA THR A 133 13.70 -1.91 3.51
C THR A 133 13.99 -0.73 4.44
N MET A 134 13.16 -0.46 5.43
CA MET A 134 13.41 0.65 6.35
C MET A 134 14.67 0.43 7.17
N ASP A 135 14.84 -0.75 7.74
CA ASP A 135 15.97 -1.08 8.63
C ASP A 135 16.48 -2.48 8.32
N ILE A 136 17.68 -2.57 7.74
CA ILE A 136 18.28 -3.87 7.40
C ILE A 136 18.53 -4.70 8.64
N ASP A 137 19.14 -4.13 9.68
CA ASP A 137 19.62 -4.87 10.85
C ASP A 137 18.46 -5.52 11.61
N ASN A 138 17.30 -4.88 11.60
CA ASN A 138 16.09 -5.39 12.20
C ASN A 138 15.16 -6.12 11.22
N SER A 139 15.47 -6.16 9.93
CA SER A 139 14.63 -6.84 8.95
C SER A 139 14.61 -8.36 9.18
N ASN A 140 13.46 -8.97 8.93
CA ASN A 140 13.31 -10.42 8.99
C ASN A 140 14.21 -11.14 7.98
N PHE A 141 14.51 -10.51 6.86
CA PHE A 141 15.44 -11.04 5.86
C PHE A 141 16.86 -11.17 6.40
N GLN A 142 17.38 -10.10 7.00
CA GLN A 142 18.74 -10.09 7.55
C GLN A 142 18.89 -11.04 8.72
N ARG A 143 17.86 -11.12 9.57
CA ARG A 143 17.85 -12.05 10.73
C ARG A 143 17.77 -13.52 10.31
N THR A 144 17.09 -13.81 9.18
CA THR A 144 16.94 -15.19 8.68
C THR A 144 18.17 -15.67 7.93
N VAL A 145 18.70 -14.86 7.01
CA VAL A 145 19.92 -15.19 6.23
C VAL A 145 20.79 -13.94 6.12
N PRO A 146 21.68 -13.71 7.10
CA PRO A 146 22.53 -12.55 7.12
C PRO A 146 23.35 -12.37 5.84
N GLY A 147 23.37 -11.14 5.29
CA GLY A 147 24.15 -10.78 4.12
C GLY A 147 23.66 -11.32 2.78
N TYR A 148 22.47 -11.98 2.74
CA TYR A 148 21.95 -12.53 1.49
C TYR A 148 21.01 -11.59 0.73
N PHE A 149 20.08 -10.95 1.41
CA PHE A 149 18.98 -10.24 0.74
C PHE A 149 19.28 -8.80 0.35
N PHE A 150 20.34 -8.22 0.91
CA PHE A 150 20.76 -6.85 0.63
C PHE A 150 22.14 -6.80 0.00
N ARG A 151 22.34 -5.83 -0.90
CA ARG A 151 23.64 -5.64 -1.54
C ARG A 151 24.65 -5.03 -0.57
N GLN A 152 25.85 -5.56 -0.62
CA GLN A 152 27.00 -5.04 0.09
C GLN A 152 28.09 -4.58 -0.88
N ARG A 153 28.78 -3.51 -0.51
CA ARG A 153 29.99 -3.06 -1.19
C ARG A 153 31.18 -3.94 -0.78
N PRO A 154 32.30 -3.86 -1.50
CA PRO A 154 33.51 -4.65 -1.16
C PRO A 154 34.04 -4.38 0.25
N ASP A 155 33.78 -3.21 0.82
CA ASP A 155 34.17 -2.84 2.19
C ASP A 155 33.20 -3.33 3.28
N GLY A 156 32.14 -4.06 2.88
CA GLY A 156 31.12 -4.60 3.78
C GLY A 156 30.00 -3.62 4.12
N SER A 157 30.05 -2.37 3.67
CA SER A 157 28.94 -1.42 3.83
C SER A 157 27.78 -1.77 2.91
N TRP A 158 26.57 -1.33 3.26
CA TRP A 158 25.39 -1.56 2.42
C TRP A 158 25.43 -0.77 1.12
N GLY A 159 25.01 -1.39 0.03
CA GLY A 159 24.74 -0.70 -1.22
C GLY A 159 23.55 0.27 -1.06
N ASP A 160 23.55 1.36 -1.83
CA ASP A 160 22.50 2.38 -1.77
C ASP A 160 22.30 3.05 -3.15
N ALA A 161 22.09 2.24 -4.17
CA ALA A 161 21.78 2.75 -5.50
C ALA A 161 20.36 3.33 -5.59
N SER A 162 19.49 2.93 -4.68
CA SER A 162 18.13 3.49 -4.55
C SER A 162 18.11 4.90 -3.96
N GLY A 163 19.16 5.32 -3.23
CA GLY A 163 19.19 6.57 -2.45
C GLY A 163 18.35 6.55 -1.19
N CYS A 164 17.91 5.34 -0.76
CA CYS A 164 17.05 5.14 0.42
C CYS A 164 17.82 4.57 1.62
N GLY A 165 19.15 4.59 1.58
CA GLY A 165 20.03 4.07 2.64
C GLY A 165 20.42 2.61 2.47
N ASN A 166 19.73 1.85 1.66
CA ASN A 166 20.04 0.47 1.34
C ASN A 166 19.36 0.00 0.04
N GLU A 167 19.73 -1.17 -0.43
CA GLU A 167 19.09 -1.78 -1.58
C GLU A 167 19.02 -3.30 -1.48
N THR A 168 17.94 -3.87 -1.99
CA THR A 168 17.76 -5.32 -2.06
C THR A 168 18.61 -5.92 -3.17
N ALA A 169 19.12 -7.13 -2.94
CA ALA A 169 19.87 -7.89 -3.94
C ALA A 169 18.94 -8.65 -4.87
N SER A 170 18.18 -7.91 -5.70
CA SER A 170 17.15 -8.46 -6.59
C SER A 170 17.68 -9.44 -7.65
N GLU A 171 18.99 -9.41 -7.95
CA GLU A 171 19.68 -10.38 -8.80
C GLU A 171 19.79 -11.76 -8.17
N ARG A 172 19.67 -11.89 -6.86
CA ARG A 172 19.76 -13.17 -6.15
C ARG A 172 18.47 -13.97 -6.29
N ALA A 173 18.62 -15.27 -6.55
CA ALA A 173 17.51 -16.14 -6.91
C ALA A 173 16.38 -16.17 -5.87
N VAL A 174 16.71 -16.20 -4.56
CA VAL A 174 15.70 -16.26 -3.50
C VAL A 174 15.00 -14.92 -3.32
N MET A 175 15.73 -13.79 -3.44
CA MET A 175 15.09 -12.46 -3.38
C MET A 175 14.13 -12.26 -4.56
N ARG A 176 14.56 -12.64 -5.76
CA ARG A 176 13.70 -12.60 -6.95
C ARG A 176 12.46 -13.48 -6.81
N LYS A 177 12.64 -14.69 -6.29
CA LYS A 177 11.52 -15.59 -5.97
C LYS A 177 10.54 -14.95 -4.99
N TYR A 178 11.06 -14.34 -3.92
CA TYR A 178 10.24 -13.66 -2.93
C TYR A 178 9.39 -12.53 -3.56
N MET A 179 10.01 -11.68 -4.39
CA MET A 179 9.30 -10.59 -5.07
C MET A 179 8.15 -11.11 -5.95
N VAL A 180 8.43 -12.16 -6.75
CA VAL A 180 7.42 -12.76 -7.63
C VAL A 180 6.29 -13.38 -6.81
N GLU A 181 6.61 -14.18 -5.80
CA GLU A 181 5.62 -14.81 -4.94
C GLU A 181 4.80 -13.79 -4.13
N SER A 182 5.42 -12.66 -3.75
CA SER A 182 4.73 -11.58 -3.07
C SER A 182 3.67 -10.92 -3.96
N VAL A 183 4.00 -10.56 -5.20
CA VAL A 183 2.98 -9.99 -6.10
C VAL A 183 1.89 -11.01 -6.45
N GLU A 184 2.26 -12.29 -6.65
CA GLU A 184 1.28 -13.37 -6.85
C GLU A 184 0.35 -13.53 -5.63
N TYR A 185 0.89 -13.40 -4.42
CA TYR A 185 0.12 -13.44 -3.18
C TYR A 185 -0.92 -12.32 -3.13
N TRP A 186 -0.52 -11.07 -3.41
CA TRP A 186 -1.44 -9.94 -3.46
C TRP A 186 -2.52 -10.12 -4.54
N MET A 187 -2.17 -10.66 -5.69
CA MET A 187 -3.16 -10.96 -6.74
C MET A 187 -4.14 -12.05 -6.33
N ARG A 188 -3.65 -13.16 -5.77
CA ARG A 188 -4.50 -14.32 -5.43
C ARG A 188 -5.33 -14.08 -4.18
N GLU A 189 -4.71 -13.50 -3.14
CA GLU A 189 -5.35 -13.36 -1.83
C GLU A 189 -6.21 -12.11 -1.72
N TYR A 190 -5.79 -11.02 -2.34
CA TYR A 190 -6.47 -9.73 -2.24
C TYR A 190 -7.10 -9.25 -3.55
N HIS A 191 -6.93 -9.99 -4.64
CA HIS A 191 -7.44 -9.64 -5.96
C HIS A 191 -6.96 -8.28 -6.48
N VAL A 192 -5.71 -7.91 -6.18
CA VAL A 192 -5.06 -6.73 -6.75
C VAL A 192 -4.91 -6.91 -8.26
N ASP A 193 -5.28 -5.92 -9.06
CA ASP A 193 -5.31 -6.01 -10.53
C ASP A 193 -3.99 -5.65 -11.21
N GLY A 194 -3.14 -4.89 -10.53
CA GLY A 194 -1.86 -4.44 -11.07
C GLY A 194 -0.94 -3.87 -10.01
N PHE A 195 0.29 -3.58 -10.40
CA PHE A 195 1.32 -3.04 -9.52
C PHE A 195 2.08 -1.90 -10.18
N ARG A 196 2.43 -0.91 -9.37
CA ARG A 196 3.46 0.07 -9.69
C ARG A 196 4.68 -0.26 -8.84
N PHE A 197 5.80 -0.49 -9.46
CA PHE A 197 7.05 -0.76 -8.76
C PHE A 197 7.80 0.55 -8.54
N ASP A 198 8.10 0.84 -7.28
CA ASP A 198 8.88 2.01 -6.91
C ASP A 198 10.36 1.82 -7.27
N LEU A 199 11.01 2.87 -7.76
CA LEU A 199 12.46 2.92 -8.05
C LEU A 199 13.00 1.69 -8.82
N MET A 200 12.39 1.34 -9.94
CA MET A 200 12.82 0.26 -10.85
C MET A 200 13.76 0.79 -11.94
#